data_e638f210242e967451b9505dfb45eab5
#
_entry.id   e638f210242e967451b9505dfb45eab5
#
_cell.length_a   1.000
_cell.length_b   1.000
_cell.length_c   1.000
_cell.angle_alpha   90.00
_cell.angle_beta   90.00
_cell.angle_gamma   90.00
#
_symmetry.space_group_name_H-M   'P 1'
#
loop_
_entity.id
_entity.type
_entity.pdbx_description
1 polymer ?
#
loop_
_entity_poly.entity_id
_entity_poly.type
_entity_poly.pdbx_seq_one_letter_code
_entity_poly.pdbx_strand_id
1 'polypeptide(L)'
;MNAISTKVTPTKRKQVALFSSDPNFKREVATRLDALAIYDVRXXXXVRVSETSDFLKGPPADTRPGIVILDLGNGELLGRAGIVEARALWASVPLIAVSDELSSEQTRVLVRMNASDWLHKPLDGKELLNAVTFHDTGNQGTKSRIITFISASGGAGATTLALSAAEFLASKSAERAASTCLVDLDFQSANCGAYLNLFNQFDLAGIIGQPERLDVELMDVIKLSRPSGLTLYAFERPQLPFEPHGSDFVFRLLDLVAYRFDDIVIDLPNLETPWHNSVLSTSDEIFIVFELNVASLRQGKRLYKKIRELRGNAVSITLVANKHKRKWFGNHFSRSELEKIFKAPHIKSVALDNALLTDALNRAIPPSEVDGRARFNKDLKRMFKERLDDAAR
;
A
#
# COMPACT_ATOMS: atom_id res chain seq x y z
N MET A 1 25.86 27.45 24.22
CA MET A 1 25.12 27.37 22.93
C MET A 1 25.95 26.56 21.96
N ASN A 2 25.73 25.27 21.91
CA ASN A 2 26.42 24.38 20.99
C ASN A 2 25.52 24.15 19.77
N ALA A 3 25.93 24.68 18.63
CA ALA A 3 25.25 24.42 17.37
C ALA A 3 25.45 22.95 16.99
N ILE A 4 24.38 22.22 16.99
CA ILE A 4 24.37 20.84 16.47
C ILE A 4 24.44 20.94 14.94
N SER A 5 25.65 20.75 14.40
CA SER A 5 25.86 20.63 12.97
C SER A 5 25.31 19.30 12.53
N THR A 6 24.08 19.29 12.02
CA THR A 6 23.52 18.13 11.31
C THR A 6 24.32 17.94 10.01
N LYS A 7 25.22 16.97 9.98
CA LYS A 7 25.84 16.51 8.74
C LYS A 7 24.75 15.92 7.86
N VAL A 8 24.32 16.68 6.87
CA VAL A 8 23.45 16.18 5.81
C VAL A 8 24.31 15.23 4.97
N THR A 9 24.05 13.95 5.08
CA THR A 9 24.68 12.95 4.20
C THR A 9 24.21 13.21 2.76
N PRO A 10 25.11 13.38 1.79
CA PRO A 10 24.67 13.63 0.41
C PRO A 10 23.90 12.41 -0.11
N THR A 11 22.62 12.60 -0.36
CA THR A 11 21.74 11.58 -0.96
C THR A 11 22.26 11.29 -2.38
N LYS A 12 22.50 10.03 -2.68
CA LYS A 12 22.91 9.58 -4.01
C LYS A 12 21.86 10.06 -5.02
N ARG A 13 22.29 10.83 -6.03
CA ARG A 13 21.42 11.30 -7.10
C ARG A 13 20.79 10.11 -7.82
N LYS A 14 19.47 10.09 -7.87
CA LYS A 14 18.72 9.06 -8.58
C LYS A 14 18.79 9.31 -10.08
N GLN A 15 18.92 8.24 -10.86
CA GLN A 15 19.02 8.34 -12.31
C GLN A 15 17.70 7.96 -12.97
N VAL A 16 17.24 8.82 -13.86
CA VAL A 16 16.13 8.56 -14.77
C VAL A 16 16.73 8.26 -16.15
N ALA A 17 16.41 7.11 -16.72
CA ALA A 17 16.81 6.79 -18.08
C ALA A 17 15.68 7.18 -19.04
N LEU A 18 15.91 8.18 -19.86
CA LEU A 18 14.96 8.67 -20.87
C LEU A 18 15.34 8.16 -22.25
N PHE A 19 14.46 7.41 -22.88
CA PHE A 19 14.63 6.89 -24.23
C PHE A 19 13.65 7.59 -25.18
N SER A 20 14.14 8.37 -26.11
CA SER A 20 13.33 9.05 -27.14
C SER A 20 14.18 9.31 -28.37
N SER A 21 13.56 9.31 -29.53
CA SER A 21 14.20 9.78 -30.81
C SER A 21 13.78 11.21 -31.16
N ASP A 22 12.91 11.82 -30.35
CA ASP A 22 12.44 13.19 -30.54
C ASP A 22 13.31 14.17 -29.70
N PRO A 23 14.12 15.05 -30.32
CA PRO A 23 14.95 16.00 -29.58
C PRO A 23 14.13 17.01 -28.75
N ASN A 24 12.94 17.37 -29.21
CA ASN A 24 12.09 18.33 -28.50
C ASN A 24 11.52 17.68 -27.23
N PHE A 25 11.02 16.46 -27.35
CA PHE A 25 10.53 15.68 -26.21
C PHE A 25 11.65 15.44 -25.18
N LYS A 26 12.85 15.07 -25.63
CA LYS A 26 14.03 14.91 -24.75
C LYS A 26 14.29 16.18 -23.93
N ARG A 27 14.29 17.35 -24.61
CA ARG A 27 14.53 18.64 -23.95
C ARG A 27 13.42 18.98 -22.96
N GLU A 28 12.17 18.79 -23.38
CA GLU A 28 10.99 19.04 -22.54
C GLU A 28 11.03 18.24 -21.24
N VAL A 29 11.17 16.91 -21.34
CA VAL A 29 11.21 16.01 -20.18
C VAL A 29 12.41 16.35 -19.29
N ALA A 30 13.60 16.53 -19.86
CA ALA A 30 14.80 16.87 -19.07
C ALA A 30 14.61 18.18 -18.31
N THR A 31 14.08 19.23 -18.96
CA THR A 31 13.84 20.54 -18.34
C THR A 31 12.84 20.42 -17.19
N ARG A 32 11.76 19.67 -17.38
CA ARG A 32 10.72 19.50 -16.36
C ARG A 32 11.26 18.73 -15.15
N LEU A 33 12.05 17.68 -15.39
CA LEU A 33 12.64 16.87 -14.30
C LEU A 33 13.79 17.63 -13.59
N ASP A 34 14.58 18.44 -14.32
CA ASP A 34 15.61 19.28 -13.71
C ASP A 34 15.01 20.39 -12.84
N ALA A 35 13.86 20.92 -13.22
CA ALA A 35 13.14 21.90 -12.41
C ALA A 35 12.69 21.28 -11.07
N LEU A 36 12.38 19.99 -11.05
CA LEU A 36 12.11 19.24 -9.84
C LEU A 36 13.31 19.13 -8.89
N ALA A 37 14.49 18.91 -9.47
CA ALA A 37 15.72 18.79 -8.70
C ALA A 37 16.08 20.08 -7.94
N ILE A 38 15.50 21.22 -8.33
CA ILE A 38 15.70 22.52 -7.65
C ILE A 38 14.78 22.63 -6.42
N TYR A 39 13.62 21.98 -6.46
CA TYR A 39 12.59 22.13 -5.41
C TYR A 39 12.52 20.95 -4.43
N ASP A 40 13.04 19.78 -4.79
CA ASP A 40 13.07 18.61 -3.92
C ASP A 40 14.49 18.04 -3.78
N VAL A 41 15.07 18.17 -2.63
CA VAL A 41 16.42 17.68 -2.28
C VAL A 41 16.56 16.14 -2.52
N ARG A 42 15.48 15.50 -2.73
CA ARG A 42 15.45 14.02 -2.97
C ARG A 42 15.48 13.58 -4.42
N UNK A 43 15.46 14.44 -5.47
CA UNK A 43 15.34 14.04 -6.78
C UNK A 43 16.50 14.43 -7.61
N UNK A 44 17.11 14.12 -7.60
CA UNK A 44 18.02 14.49 -8.34
C UNK A 44 18.08 13.64 -9.48
N UNK A 45 17.45 13.81 -10.10
CA UNK A 45 17.36 13.08 -11.19
C UNK A 45 18.46 13.36 -12.08
N UNK A 46 18.96 12.83 -12.25
CA UNK A 46 19.82 12.90 -13.12
C UNK A 46 19.32 12.31 -14.28
N VAL A 47 18.94 12.82 -15.17
CA VAL A 47 18.33 12.34 -16.40
C VAL A 47 19.43 11.95 -17.40
N ARG A 48 19.46 10.69 -17.74
CA ARG A 48 20.33 10.17 -18.81
C ARG A 48 19.49 9.96 -20.07
N VAL A 49 19.81 10.71 -21.11
CA VAL A 49 19.04 10.72 -22.37
C VAL A 49 19.70 9.80 -23.40
N SER A 50 18.92 8.94 -24.05
CA SER A 50 19.38 7.97 -25.06
C SER A 50 18.39 7.91 -26.23
N GLU A 51 18.76 7.26 -27.29
CA GLU A 51 17.86 6.99 -28.44
C GLU A 51 16.87 5.89 -28.07
N THR A 52 15.67 5.91 -28.64
CA THR A 52 14.63 4.92 -28.39
C THR A 52 15.13 3.48 -28.66
N SER A 53 15.93 3.30 -29.69
CA SER A 53 16.53 2.01 -30.08
C SER A 53 17.48 1.43 -29.01
N ASP A 54 18.05 2.28 -28.17
CA ASP A 54 18.98 1.83 -27.12
C ASP A 54 18.27 1.08 -25.99
N PHE A 55 16.97 1.28 -25.82
CA PHE A 55 16.17 0.52 -24.87
C PHE A 55 16.32 -0.99 -25.11
N LEU A 56 16.41 -1.42 -26.39
CA LEU A 56 16.53 -2.84 -26.75
C LEU A 56 17.84 -3.47 -26.29
N LYS A 57 18.87 -2.66 -25.99
CA LYS A 57 20.18 -3.14 -25.55
C LYS A 57 20.24 -3.47 -24.06
N GLY A 58 19.22 -3.09 -23.29
CA GLY A 58 19.19 -3.25 -21.84
C GLY A 58 20.02 -2.19 -21.10
N PRO A 59 20.03 -2.25 -19.76
CA PRO A 59 20.77 -1.28 -18.95
C PRO A 59 22.28 -1.42 -19.10
N PRO A 60 23.03 -0.30 -19.18
CA PRO A 60 24.49 -0.34 -19.14
C PRO A 60 24.98 -1.00 -17.85
N ALA A 61 26.10 -1.72 -17.95
CA ALA A 61 26.64 -2.51 -16.84
C ALA A 61 27.00 -1.69 -15.61
N ASP A 62 27.29 -0.41 -15.78
CA ASP A 62 27.75 0.50 -14.73
C ASP A 62 26.62 1.37 -14.14
N THR A 63 25.39 1.28 -14.64
CA THR A 63 24.30 2.14 -14.21
C THR A 63 22.99 1.37 -14.08
N ARG A 64 22.32 1.59 -12.96
CA ARG A 64 20.95 1.09 -12.75
C ARG A 64 20.04 2.30 -12.48
N PRO A 65 19.29 2.75 -13.49
CA PRO A 65 18.35 3.85 -13.26
C PRO A 65 17.23 3.40 -12.32
N GLY A 66 16.69 4.34 -11.56
CA GLY A 66 15.53 4.10 -10.70
C GLY A 66 14.23 4.03 -11.50
N ILE A 67 14.18 4.72 -12.67
CA ILE A 67 13.02 4.78 -13.56
C ILE A 67 13.49 4.80 -15.01
N VAL A 68 12.72 4.16 -15.87
CA VAL A 68 12.83 4.26 -17.33
C VAL A 68 11.62 5.04 -17.87
N ILE A 69 11.87 6.09 -18.65
CA ILE A 69 10.84 6.77 -19.45
C ILE A 69 11.11 6.38 -20.91
N LEU A 70 10.13 5.76 -21.55
CA LEU A 70 10.24 5.29 -22.93
C LEU A 70 9.23 5.99 -23.83
N ASP A 71 9.74 6.82 -24.72
CA ASP A 71 8.93 7.48 -25.75
C ASP A 71 8.68 6.48 -26.89
N LEU A 72 7.45 6.09 -27.03
CA LEU A 72 6.99 5.16 -28.07
C LEU A 72 6.52 5.89 -29.35
N GLY A 73 6.34 7.21 -29.29
CA GLY A 73 5.79 7.97 -30.40
C GLY A 73 4.46 7.38 -30.88
N ASN A 74 4.37 7.07 -32.15
CA ASN A 74 3.19 6.43 -32.77
C ASN A 74 3.10 4.91 -32.52
N GLY A 75 3.95 4.37 -31.64
CA GLY A 75 3.93 2.96 -31.29
C GLY A 75 4.70 2.02 -32.22
N GLU A 76 5.47 2.52 -33.19
CA GLU A 76 6.25 1.67 -34.12
C GLU A 76 7.21 0.73 -33.38
N LEU A 77 7.78 1.17 -32.26
CA LEU A 77 8.69 0.35 -31.47
C LEU A 77 8.00 -0.91 -30.91
N LEU A 78 6.70 -0.81 -30.62
CA LEU A 78 5.93 -1.94 -30.09
C LEU A 78 5.75 -3.07 -31.11
N GLY A 79 5.90 -2.76 -32.41
CA GLY A 79 5.87 -3.75 -33.49
C GLY A 79 7.19 -4.48 -33.70
N ARG A 80 8.28 -4.04 -33.08
CA ARG A 80 9.60 -4.65 -33.26
C ARG A 80 9.70 -5.98 -32.53
N ALA A 81 10.21 -6.99 -33.25
CA ALA A 81 10.53 -8.26 -32.61
C ALA A 81 11.55 -8.04 -31.47
N GLY A 82 11.32 -8.68 -30.35
CA GLY A 82 12.21 -8.59 -29.20
C GLY A 82 11.91 -7.48 -28.21
N ILE A 83 10.87 -6.64 -28.42
CA ILE A 83 10.57 -5.53 -27.48
C ILE A 83 10.15 -6.06 -26.09
N VAL A 84 9.37 -7.13 -26.05
CA VAL A 84 8.92 -7.76 -24.81
C VAL A 84 10.11 -8.42 -24.09
N GLU A 85 10.99 -9.07 -24.84
CA GLU A 85 12.23 -9.67 -24.33
C GLU A 85 13.19 -8.58 -23.81
N ALA A 86 13.30 -7.47 -24.54
CA ALA A 86 14.10 -6.33 -24.08
C ALA A 86 13.58 -5.77 -22.76
N ARG A 87 12.26 -5.73 -22.55
CA ARG A 87 11.67 -5.31 -21.26
C ARG A 87 12.17 -6.19 -20.10
N ALA A 88 12.40 -7.47 -20.36
CA ALA A 88 12.90 -8.38 -19.31
C ALA A 88 14.31 -7.98 -18.82
N LEU A 89 15.12 -7.32 -19.65
CA LEU A 89 16.43 -6.79 -19.23
C LEU A 89 16.28 -5.63 -18.22
N TRP A 90 15.12 -4.98 -18.21
CA TRP A 90 14.78 -3.88 -17.31
C TRP A 90 13.77 -4.32 -16.23
N ALA A 91 13.61 -5.62 -15.99
CA ALA A 91 12.51 -6.19 -15.19
C ALA A 91 12.35 -5.56 -13.79
N SER A 92 13.45 -5.14 -13.17
CA SER A 92 13.43 -4.54 -11.82
C SER A 92 13.24 -3.01 -11.83
N VAL A 93 13.11 -2.39 -13.00
CA VAL A 93 13.03 -0.93 -13.12
C VAL A 93 11.63 -0.54 -13.62
N PRO A 94 10.93 0.36 -12.91
CA PRO A 94 9.65 0.89 -13.38
C PRO A 94 9.78 1.52 -14.77
N LEU A 95 8.80 1.23 -15.63
CA LEU A 95 8.74 1.71 -16.99
C LEU A 95 7.53 2.63 -17.16
N ILE A 96 7.78 3.90 -17.42
CA ILE A 96 6.75 4.87 -17.80
C ILE A 96 6.79 4.97 -19.34
N ALA A 97 5.73 4.53 -19.99
CA ALA A 97 5.58 4.65 -21.43
C ALA A 97 4.93 6.00 -21.78
N VAL A 98 5.41 6.66 -22.85
CA VAL A 98 4.78 7.89 -23.35
C VAL A 98 4.52 7.70 -24.84
N SER A 99 3.30 7.98 -25.31
CA SER A 99 2.96 7.78 -26.71
C SER A 99 1.87 8.71 -27.21
N ASP A 100 1.75 8.80 -28.52
CA ASP A 100 0.53 9.24 -29.18
C ASP A 100 -0.56 8.14 -29.00
N GLU A 101 -1.71 8.28 -29.65
CA GLU A 101 -2.73 7.24 -29.62
C GLU A 101 -2.18 5.91 -30.16
N LEU A 102 -2.42 4.83 -29.44
CA LEU A 102 -2.01 3.48 -29.82
C LEU A 102 -3.20 2.67 -30.33
N SER A 103 -2.95 1.80 -31.30
CA SER A 103 -3.91 0.82 -31.74
C SER A 103 -4.17 -0.24 -30.65
N SER A 104 -5.27 -0.96 -30.75
CA SER A 104 -5.58 -2.04 -29.81
C SER A 104 -4.50 -3.14 -29.76
N GLU A 105 -3.83 -3.39 -30.89
CA GLU A 105 -2.73 -4.37 -30.94
C GLU A 105 -1.50 -3.85 -30.20
N GLN A 106 -1.13 -2.59 -30.43
CA GLN A 106 0.00 -1.92 -29.74
C GLN A 106 -0.26 -1.85 -28.23
N THR A 107 -1.49 -1.52 -27.83
CA THR A 107 -1.89 -1.49 -26.41
C THR A 107 -1.70 -2.87 -25.75
N ARG A 108 -2.05 -3.97 -26.44
CA ARG A 108 -1.82 -5.32 -25.91
C ARG A 108 -0.34 -5.63 -25.71
N VAL A 109 0.52 -5.13 -26.58
CA VAL A 109 1.99 -5.29 -26.43
C VAL A 109 2.47 -4.49 -25.22
N LEU A 110 2.00 -3.25 -25.05
CA LEU A 110 2.34 -2.40 -23.91
C LEU A 110 1.96 -3.05 -22.58
N VAL A 111 0.76 -3.66 -22.52
CA VAL A 111 0.31 -4.41 -21.34
C VAL A 111 1.24 -5.59 -21.07
N ARG A 112 1.66 -6.34 -22.11
CA ARG A 112 2.60 -7.46 -21.96
C ARG A 112 3.99 -7.01 -21.48
N MET A 113 4.38 -5.78 -21.82
CA MET A 113 5.62 -5.18 -21.31
C MET A 113 5.52 -4.81 -19.82
N ASN A 114 4.34 -4.91 -19.23
CA ASN A 114 4.12 -4.55 -17.82
C ASN A 114 4.65 -3.14 -17.53
N ALA A 115 4.23 -2.18 -18.36
CA ALA A 115 4.54 -0.78 -18.12
C ALA A 115 3.91 -0.35 -16.79
N SER A 116 4.66 0.37 -15.98
CA SER A 116 4.21 0.84 -14.67
C SER A 116 3.22 1.99 -14.81
N ASP A 117 3.35 2.75 -15.90
CA ASP A 117 2.44 3.84 -16.23
C ASP A 117 2.46 4.11 -17.72
N TRP A 118 1.41 4.80 -18.23
CA TRP A 118 1.29 5.16 -19.63
C TRP A 118 0.69 6.55 -19.76
N LEU A 119 1.48 7.49 -20.30
CA LEU A 119 1.12 8.88 -20.48
C LEU A 119 0.91 9.19 -21.95
N HIS A 120 -0.04 10.06 -22.24
CA HIS A 120 -0.35 10.48 -23.60
C HIS A 120 0.36 11.77 -23.99
N LYS A 121 0.68 11.90 -25.28
CA LYS A 121 1.14 13.16 -25.85
C LYS A 121 -0.07 14.00 -26.32
N PRO A 122 -0.05 15.33 -26.14
CA PRO A 122 1.04 16.17 -25.59
C PRO A 122 1.18 15.97 -24.09
N LEU A 123 2.42 15.86 -23.62
CA LEU A 123 2.72 15.48 -22.26
C LEU A 123 2.35 16.59 -21.25
N ASP A 124 1.47 16.29 -20.31
CA ASP A 124 1.23 17.20 -19.19
C ASP A 124 2.38 17.10 -18.17
N GLY A 125 2.93 18.24 -17.81
CA GLY A 125 4.06 18.29 -16.88
C GLY A 125 3.71 17.78 -15.46
N LYS A 126 2.49 18.01 -15.01
CA LYS A 126 2.03 17.48 -13.70
C LYS A 126 1.87 15.96 -13.76
N GLU A 127 1.32 15.47 -14.86
CA GLU A 127 1.13 14.04 -15.07
C GLU A 127 2.47 13.30 -15.10
N LEU A 128 3.45 13.84 -15.85
CA LEU A 128 4.81 13.31 -15.88
C LEU A 128 5.43 13.31 -14.47
N LEU A 129 5.29 14.43 -13.76
CA LEU A 129 5.82 14.59 -12.41
C LEU A 129 5.23 13.57 -11.46
N ASN A 130 3.92 13.42 -11.47
CA ASN A 130 3.22 12.43 -10.64
C ASN A 130 3.69 11.01 -10.97
N ALA A 131 3.78 10.65 -12.24
CA ALA A 131 4.23 9.32 -12.67
C ALA A 131 5.68 9.05 -12.23
N VAL A 132 6.59 10.00 -12.43
CA VAL A 132 7.99 9.83 -12.02
C VAL A 132 8.11 9.74 -10.50
N THR A 133 7.41 10.61 -9.78
CA THR A 133 7.44 10.60 -8.31
C THR A 133 6.84 9.31 -7.76
N PHE A 134 5.73 8.87 -8.33
CA PHE A 134 5.01 7.66 -7.94
C PHE A 134 5.85 6.39 -8.17
N HIS A 135 6.52 6.31 -9.31
CA HIS A 135 7.28 5.10 -9.67
C HIS A 135 8.77 5.20 -9.34
N ASP A 136 9.22 6.30 -8.72
CA ASP A 136 10.62 6.44 -8.32
C ASP A 136 10.98 5.48 -7.18
N THR A 137 11.24 4.24 -7.56
CA THR A 137 11.68 3.17 -6.66
C THR A 137 13.15 3.30 -6.26
N GLY A 138 13.76 4.46 -6.47
CA GLY A 138 15.15 4.74 -6.06
C GLY A 138 15.37 4.64 -4.55
N ASN A 139 14.34 4.35 -3.83
CA ASN A 139 14.44 3.76 -2.51
C ASN A 139 14.48 2.24 -2.68
N GLN A 140 15.65 1.64 -2.79
CA GLN A 140 15.85 0.23 -2.45
C GLN A 140 15.74 0.05 -0.91
N GLY A 141 14.95 0.87 -0.28
CA GLY A 141 14.41 0.65 1.04
C GLY A 141 13.08 -0.06 0.83
N THR A 142 13.01 -1.27 1.28
CA THR A 142 11.85 -2.13 1.47
C THR A 142 10.57 -1.73 0.70
N LYS A 143 10.20 -2.53 -0.29
CA LYS A 143 8.85 -2.56 -0.86
C LYS A 143 7.84 -2.34 0.27
N SER A 144 6.95 -1.37 0.10
CA SER A 144 5.89 -1.11 1.08
C SER A 144 5.16 -2.42 1.42
N ARG A 145 4.96 -2.67 2.70
CA ARG A 145 4.33 -3.89 3.18
C ARG A 145 2.84 -3.64 3.43
N ILE A 146 1.99 -4.33 2.69
CA ILE A 146 0.53 -4.21 2.80
C ILE A 146 0.00 -5.31 3.72
N ILE A 147 -0.57 -4.90 4.85
CA ILE A 147 -1.10 -5.75 5.92
C ILE A 147 -2.61 -5.55 6.00
N THR A 148 -3.38 -6.52 5.56
CA THR A 148 -4.84 -6.39 5.52
C THR A 148 -5.49 -7.17 6.65
N PHE A 149 -6.34 -6.50 7.42
CA PHE A 149 -7.23 -7.12 8.40
C PHE A 149 -8.63 -7.23 7.81
N ILE A 150 -9.22 -8.42 7.93
CA ILE A 150 -10.58 -8.65 7.46
C ILE A 150 -11.35 -9.53 8.45
N SER A 151 -12.58 -9.13 8.75
CA SER A 151 -13.46 -9.91 9.63
C SER A 151 -14.08 -11.10 8.90
N ALA A 152 -14.10 -12.26 9.53
CA ALA A 152 -14.88 -13.41 9.04
C ALA A 152 -16.40 -13.16 9.19
N SER A 153 -16.77 -12.39 10.19
CA SER A 153 -18.18 -12.06 10.49
C SER A 153 -18.28 -10.69 11.14
N GLY A 154 -19.40 -10.04 10.99
CA GLY A 154 -19.65 -8.75 11.64
C GLY A 154 -19.33 -8.80 13.14
N GLY A 155 -18.68 -7.78 13.63
CA GLY A 155 -18.33 -7.65 15.04
C GLY A 155 -17.14 -8.51 15.51
N ALA A 156 -16.47 -9.28 14.65
CA ALA A 156 -15.34 -10.11 15.09
C ALA A 156 -14.13 -9.29 15.58
N GLY A 157 -14.06 -7.99 15.26
CA GLY A 157 -13.07 -7.06 15.81
C GLY A 157 -11.85 -6.82 14.93
N ALA A 158 -11.98 -6.96 13.61
CA ALA A 158 -10.88 -6.68 12.68
C ALA A 158 -10.44 -5.22 12.75
N THR A 159 -11.37 -4.27 12.75
CA THR A 159 -11.10 -2.83 12.88
C THR A 159 -10.27 -2.51 14.13
N THR A 160 -10.68 -3.06 15.30
CA THR A 160 -9.95 -2.86 16.57
C THR A 160 -8.51 -3.39 16.45
N LEU A 161 -8.35 -4.56 15.83
CA LEU A 161 -7.02 -5.17 15.66
C LEU A 161 -6.20 -4.41 14.60
N ALA A 162 -6.80 -3.97 13.50
CA ALA A 162 -6.12 -3.18 12.47
C ALA A 162 -5.58 -1.88 13.05
N LEU A 163 -6.44 -1.14 13.77
CA LEU A 163 -6.06 0.11 14.43
C LEU A 163 -4.95 -0.13 15.47
N SER A 164 -5.11 -1.16 16.32
CA SER A 164 -4.11 -1.47 17.35
C SER A 164 -2.78 -1.91 16.74
N ALA A 165 -2.82 -2.63 15.61
CA ALA A 165 -1.63 -3.06 14.87
C ALA A 165 -0.92 -1.85 14.25
N ALA A 166 -1.67 -0.96 13.61
CA ALA A 166 -1.14 0.26 13.00
C ALA A 166 -0.47 1.16 14.05
N GLU A 167 -1.13 1.35 15.21
CA GLU A 167 -0.55 2.11 16.33
C GLU A 167 0.73 1.45 16.87
N PHE A 168 0.73 0.13 16.98
CA PHE A 168 1.92 -0.60 17.42
C PHE A 168 3.09 -0.42 16.44
N LEU A 169 2.84 -0.57 15.14
CA LEU A 169 3.86 -0.39 14.11
C LEU A 169 4.37 1.06 14.09
N ALA A 170 3.47 2.04 14.15
CA ALA A 170 3.82 3.46 14.19
C ALA A 170 4.66 3.80 15.43
N SER A 171 4.33 3.23 16.61
CA SER A 171 5.10 3.45 17.84
C SER A 171 6.55 2.90 17.74
N LYS A 172 6.81 2.04 16.77
CA LYS A 172 8.15 1.49 16.48
C LYS A 172 8.83 2.15 15.28
N SER A 173 8.19 3.13 14.67
CA SER A 173 8.67 3.79 13.45
C SER A 173 10.06 4.40 13.63
N ALA A 174 10.30 5.09 14.73
CA ALA A 174 11.60 5.71 15.01
C ALA A 174 12.72 4.67 15.15
N GLU A 175 12.42 3.52 15.77
CA GLU A 175 13.38 2.42 15.95
C GLU A 175 13.69 1.73 14.62
N ARG A 176 12.71 1.71 13.71
CA ARG A 176 12.77 0.99 12.44
C ARG A 176 13.10 1.89 11.24
N ALA A 177 13.09 3.21 11.44
CA ALA A 177 13.17 4.21 10.37
C ALA A 177 12.12 3.94 9.27
N ALA A 178 10.90 3.54 9.69
CA ALA A 178 9.80 3.14 8.80
C ALA A 178 8.53 3.93 9.12
N SER A 179 7.86 4.40 8.09
CA SER A 179 6.59 5.14 8.19
C SER A 179 5.39 4.19 8.14
N THR A 180 4.32 4.50 8.88
CA THR A 180 3.13 3.64 8.97
C THR A 180 1.87 4.42 8.69
N CYS A 181 0.98 3.86 7.85
CA CYS A 181 -0.37 4.38 7.70
C CYS A 181 -1.42 3.29 7.92
N LEU A 182 -2.63 3.74 8.26
CA LEU A 182 -3.84 2.93 8.32
C LEU A 182 -4.83 3.48 7.30
N VAL A 183 -5.34 2.62 6.44
CA VAL A 183 -6.38 2.97 5.47
C VAL A 183 -7.65 2.23 5.86
N ASP A 184 -8.70 2.99 6.16
CA ASP A 184 -10.02 2.45 6.49
C ASP A 184 -10.83 2.36 5.19
N LEU A 185 -11.06 1.14 4.70
CA LEU A 185 -11.88 0.91 3.50
C LEU A 185 -13.34 0.59 3.85
N ASP A 186 -13.73 0.71 5.13
CA ASP A 186 -15.14 0.67 5.53
C ASP A 186 -15.75 2.08 5.41
N PHE A 187 -16.00 2.50 4.19
CA PHE A 187 -16.59 3.82 3.91
C PHE A 187 -18.00 3.98 4.47
N GLN A 188 -18.64 2.90 4.90
CA GLN A 188 -19.98 2.97 5.50
C GLN A 188 -19.94 3.53 6.93
N SER A 189 -18.93 3.18 7.69
CA SER A 189 -18.85 3.55 9.11
C SER A 189 -17.59 4.35 9.49
N ALA A 190 -16.52 4.29 8.72
CA ALA A 190 -15.24 4.98 8.98
C ALA A 190 -14.78 4.81 10.46
N ASN A 191 -14.92 3.60 10.99
CA ASN A 191 -14.76 3.32 12.41
C ASN A 191 -13.36 3.59 12.94
N CYS A 192 -12.32 3.48 12.12
CA CYS A 192 -10.95 3.76 12.56
C CYS A 192 -10.80 5.22 12.99
N GLY A 193 -11.41 6.13 12.25
CA GLY A 193 -11.45 7.54 12.61
C GLY A 193 -12.29 7.78 13.87
N ALA A 194 -13.49 7.23 13.88
CA ALA A 194 -14.44 7.40 14.99
C ALA A 194 -13.83 6.90 16.33
N TYR A 195 -13.12 5.77 16.33
CA TYR A 195 -12.51 5.20 17.54
C TYR A 195 -11.38 6.07 18.11
N LEU A 196 -10.84 7.00 17.32
CA LEU A 196 -9.77 7.91 17.73
C LEU A 196 -10.24 9.36 17.83
N ASN A 197 -11.53 9.62 17.66
CA ASN A 197 -12.14 10.95 17.57
C ASN A 197 -11.43 11.83 16.52
N LEU A 198 -11.06 11.20 15.39
CA LEU A 198 -10.45 11.85 14.25
C LEU A 198 -11.42 11.80 13.06
N PHE A 199 -11.86 12.95 12.61
CA PHE A 199 -12.84 13.04 11.55
C PHE A 199 -12.28 13.82 10.37
N ASN A 200 -12.39 13.25 9.20
CA ASN A 200 -12.02 13.92 7.97
C ASN A 200 -13.17 14.82 7.53
N GLN A 201 -12.90 16.11 7.39
CA GLN A 201 -13.90 17.08 6.91
C GLN A 201 -13.87 17.27 5.40
N PHE A 202 -12.95 16.59 4.73
CA PHE A 202 -12.80 16.69 3.28
C PHE A 202 -13.95 15.96 2.58
N ASP A 203 -14.66 16.67 1.71
CA ASP A 203 -15.73 16.08 0.91
C ASP A 203 -15.13 15.41 -0.35
N LEU A 204 -15.18 14.10 -0.39
CA LEU A 204 -14.72 13.32 -1.53
C LEU A 204 -15.52 13.54 -2.81
N ALA A 205 -16.74 14.10 -2.72
CA ALA A 205 -17.61 14.27 -3.89
C ALA A 205 -16.93 15.03 -5.03
N GLY A 206 -16.07 15.98 -4.69
CA GLY A 206 -15.38 16.81 -5.67
C GLY A 206 -14.25 16.13 -6.43
N ILE A 207 -13.83 14.92 -6.03
CA ILE A 207 -12.69 14.23 -6.66
C ILE A 207 -12.99 12.81 -7.12
N ILE A 208 -14.10 12.22 -6.68
CA ILE A 208 -14.40 10.80 -7.06
C ILE A 208 -14.54 10.67 -8.58
N GLY A 209 -15.14 11.66 -9.23
CA GLY A 209 -15.28 11.68 -10.69
C GLY A 209 -13.98 11.99 -11.45
N GLN A 210 -12.93 12.38 -10.73
CA GLN A 210 -11.63 12.73 -11.28
C GLN A 210 -10.54 12.19 -10.33
N PRO A 211 -10.37 10.85 -10.24
CA PRO A 211 -9.43 10.25 -9.27
C PRO A 211 -7.98 10.72 -9.45
N GLU A 212 -7.61 11.14 -10.64
CA GLU A 212 -6.28 11.69 -10.96
C GLU A 212 -5.97 12.97 -10.17
N ARG A 213 -7.00 13.67 -9.67
CA ARG A 213 -6.82 14.84 -8.81
C ARG A 213 -6.33 14.47 -7.41
N LEU A 214 -6.44 13.19 -7.04
CA LEU A 214 -5.84 12.70 -5.80
C LEU A 214 -4.33 12.57 -6.03
N ASP A 215 -3.58 13.52 -5.52
CA ASP A 215 -2.13 13.59 -5.64
C ASP A 215 -1.46 13.67 -4.26
N VAL A 216 -0.14 13.78 -4.25
CA VAL A 216 0.66 13.81 -3.02
C VAL A 216 0.30 15.01 -2.12
N GLU A 217 0.01 16.17 -2.74
CA GLU A 217 -0.36 17.38 -2.00
C GLU A 217 -1.72 17.22 -1.32
N LEU A 218 -2.71 16.71 -2.07
CA LEU A 218 -4.03 16.46 -1.52
C LEU A 218 -3.98 15.40 -0.41
N MET A 219 -3.13 14.36 -0.56
CA MET A 219 -2.93 13.36 0.49
C MET A 219 -2.46 14.00 1.80
N ASP A 220 -1.65 15.07 1.73
CA ASP A 220 -1.20 15.80 2.94
C ASP A 220 -2.34 16.63 3.57
N VAL A 221 -3.29 17.07 2.77
CA VAL A 221 -4.46 17.82 3.26
C VAL A 221 -5.46 16.89 3.95
N ILE A 222 -5.69 15.69 3.37
CA ILE A 222 -6.74 14.79 3.83
C ILE A 222 -6.28 13.76 4.88
N LYS A 223 -4.99 13.73 5.20
CA LYS A 223 -4.47 12.81 6.22
C LYS A 223 -4.91 13.23 7.62
N LEU A 224 -5.20 12.24 8.44
CA LEU A 224 -5.39 12.37 9.87
C LEU A 224 -4.12 11.85 10.56
N SER A 225 -3.62 12.57 11.56
CA SER A 225 -2.31 12.23 12.17
C SER A 225 -2.43 12.01 13.68
N ARG A 226 -1.64 11.06 14.18
CA ARG A 226 -1.56 10.72 15.60
C ARG A 226 -0.17 11.11 16.16
N PRO A 227 -0.09 11.42 17.47
CA PRO A 227 1.22 11.65 18.11
C PRO A 227 2.19 10.46 18.03
N SER A 228 1.68 9.25 17.85
CA SER A 228 2.48 8.03 17.65
C SER A 228 3.26 8.02 16.33
N GLY A 229 2.95 8.96 15.41
CA GLY A 229 3.46 8.96 14.05
C GLY A 229 2.55 8.20 13.07
N LEU A 230 1.44 7.64 13.54
CA LEU A 230 0.47 6.98 12.67
C LEU A 230 -0.25 8.01 11.80
N THR A 231 -0.30 7.77 10.50
CA THR A 231 -1.15 8.48 9.55
C THR A 231 -2.38 7.63 9.26
N LEU A 232 -3.56 8.25 9.25
CA LEU A 232 -4.84 7.57 9.01
C LEU A 232 -5.55 8.22 7.83
N TYR A 233 -6.04 7.40 6.91
CA TYR A 233 -6.96 7.78 5.83
C TYR A 233 -8.28 7.07 6.08
N ALA A 234 -9.28 7.83 6.52
CA ALA A 234 -10.62 7.33 6.84
C ALA A 234 -11.65 8.35 6.36
N PHE A 235 -12.64 7.89 5.61
CA PHE A 235 -13.68 8.74 5.01
C PHE A 235 -15.02 8.06 5.13
N GLU A 236 -16.03 8.80 5.54
CA GLU A 236 -17.42 8.33 5.54
C GLU A 236 -18.04 8.65 4.17
N ARG A 237 -18.26 7.61 3.35
CA ARG A 237 -18.87 7.74 2.02
C ARG A 237 -19.58 6.43 1.63
N PRO A 238 -20.75 6.16 2.23
CA PRO A 238 -21.44 4.87 2.02
C PRO A 238 -21.77 4.54 0.57
N GLN A 239 -21.92 5.57 -0.28
CA GLN A 239 -22.27 5.40 -1.69
C GLN A 239 -21.07 5.02 -2.57
N LEU A 240 -19.84 5.17 -2.09
CA LEU A 240 -18.64 5.00 -2.90
C LEU A 240 -18.59 3.68 -3.70
N PRO A 241 -19.02 2.52 -3.15
CA PRO A 241 -19.02 1.27 -3.92
C PRO A 241 -19.91 1.28 -5.17
N PHE A 242 -20.87 2.17 -5.22
CA PHE A 242 -21.84 2.27 -6.30
C PHE A 242 -21.57 3.45 -7.26
N GLU A 243 -20.55 4.25 -6.98
CA GLU A 243 -20.18 5.38 -7.82
C GLU A 243 -19.33 4.89 -9.01
N PRO A 244 -19.51 5.45 -10.22
CA PRO A 244 -18.78 4.95 -11.41
C PRO A 244 -17.25 4.90 -11.24
N HIS A 245 -16.66 5.88 -10.58
CA HIS A 245 -15.22 5.95 -10.37
C HIS A 245 -14.78 5.59 -8.94
N GLY A 246 -15.67 4.96 -8.16
CA GLY A 246 -15.35 4.61 -6.77
C GLY A 246 -14.14 3.68 -6.64
N SER A 247 -14.03 2.69 -7.54
CA SER A 247 -12.88 1.79 -7.56
C SER A 247 -11.59 2.51 -7.95
N ASP A 248 -11.68 3.39 -8.94
CA ASP A 248 -10.51 4.16 -9.43
C ASP A 248 -9.96 5.04 -8.32
N PHE A 249 -10.86 5.69 -7.56
CA PHE A 249 -10.48 6.48 -6.39
C PHE A 249 -9.75 5.61 -5.35
N VAL A 250 -10.31 4.43 -5.02
CA VAL A 250 -9.70 3.53 -4.02
C VAL A 250 -8.33 3.04 -4.49
N PHE A 251 -8.21 2.65 -5.75
CA PHE A 251 -6.93 2.19 -6.30
C PHE A 251 -5.90 3.32 -6.29
N ARG A 252 -6.29 4.52 -6.68
CA ARG A 252 -5.41 5.70 -6.65
C ARG A 252 -4.94 6.01 -5.22
N LEU A 253 -5.86 5.95 -4.24
CA LEU A 253 -5.53 6.13 -2.83
C LEU A 253 -4.49 5.09 -2.37
N LEU A 254 -4.72 3.82 -2.69
CA LEU A 254 -3.81 2.72 -2.29
C LEU A 254 -2.45 2.85 -2.97
N ASP A 255 -2.41 3.28 -4.22
CA ASP A 255 -1.15 3.53 -4.93
C ASP A 255 -0.34 4.64 -4.24
N LEU A 256 -1.00 5.75 -3.88
CA LEU A 256 -0.33 6.87 -3.21
C LEU A 256 0.16 6.50 -1.81
N VAL A 257 -0.59 5.72 -1.04
CA VAL A 257 -0.09 5.27 0.27
C VAL A 257 1.05 4.27 0.11
N ALA A 258 1.00 3.41 -0.92
CA ALA A 258 2.09 2.47 -1.21
C ALA A 258 3.39 3.20 -1.60
N TYR A 259 3.25 4.35 -2.22
CA TYR A 259 4.40 5.20 -2.55
C TYR A 259 5.00 5.86 -1.29
N ARG A 260 4.17 6.26 -0.32
CA ARG A 260 4.58 7.13 0.80
C ARG A 260 4.97 6.40 2.08
N PHE A 261 4.45 5.20 2.30
CA PHE A 261 4.57 4.51 3.59
C PHE A 261 5.21 3.14 3.45
N ASP A 262 6.02 2.78 4.44
CA ASP A 262 6.70 1.48 4.49
C ASP A 262 5.75 0.38 4.97
N ASP A 263 4.91 0.68 5.98
CA ASP A 263 3.89 -0.24 6.49
C ASP A 263 2.50 0.35 6.23
N ILE A 264 1.68 -0.37 5.49
CA ILE A 264 0.30 0.01 5.18
C ILE A 264 -0.62 -1.02 5.82
N VAL A 265 -1.37 -0.59 6.81
CA VAL A 265 -2.40 -1.43 7.43
C VAL A 265 -3.74 -1.07 6.77
N ILE A 266 -4.45 -2.07 6.30
CA ILE A 266 -5.77 -1.88 5.67
C ILE A 266 -6.83 -2.53 6.56
N ASP A 267 -7.83 -1.76 6.95
CA ASP A 267 -9.07 -2.29 7.51
C ASP A 267 -10.04 -2.54 6.38
N LEU A 268 -10.17 -3.81 5.97
CA LEU A 268 -11.02 -4.22 4.84
C LEU A 268 -12.36 -4.73 5.38
N PRO A 269 -13.48 -4.08 5.03
CA PRO A 269 -14.79 -4.54 5.52
C PRO A 269 -15.15 -5.93 4.99
N ASN A 270 -15.95 -6.66 5.75
CA ASN A 270 -16.47 -7.98 5.36
C ASN A 270 -17.63 -7.84 4.34
N LEU A 271 -17.64 -6.79 3.58
CA LEU A 271 -18.64 -6.52 2.54
C LEU A 271 -17.96 -6.66 1.17
N GLU A 272 -18.60 -7.33 0.24
CA GLU A 272 -18.10 -7.46 -1.14
C GLU A 272 -18.23 -6.09 -1.83
N THR A 273 -17.10 -5.42 -1.99
CA THR A 273 -16.99 -4.17 -2.76
C THR A 273 -16.27 -4.46 -4.08
N PRO A 274 -16.40 -3.57 -5.08
CA PRO A 274 -15.72 -3.78 -6.37
C PRO A 274 -14.18 -3.93 -6.25
N TRP A 275 -13.55 -3.32 -5.25
CA TRP A 275 -12.10 -3.38 -5.03
C TRP A 275 -11.66 -4.52 -4.09
N HIS A 276 -12.59 -5.27 -3.47
CA HIS A 276 -12.31 -6.25 -2.41
C HIS A 276 -11.24 -7.28 -2.83
N ASN A 277 -11.44 -7.92 -3.98
CA ASN A 277 -10.50 -8.94 -4.46
C ASN A 277 -9.14 -8.35 -4.86
N SER A 278 -9.13 -7.13 -5.39
CA SER A 278 -7.87 -6.43 -5.75
C SER A 278 -7.03 -6.14 -4.51
N VAL A 279 -7.66 -5.66 -3.43
CA VAL A 279 -6.98 -5.42 -2.14
C VAL A 279 -6.39 -6.73 -1.60
N LEU A 280 -7.16 -7.81 -1.61
CA LEU A 280 -6.66 -9.12 -1.17
C LEU A 280 -5.52 -9.63 -2.07
N SER A 281 -5.56 -9.28 -3.37
CA SER A 281 -4.54 -9.70 -4.33
C SER A 281 -3.22 -8.95 -4.16
N THR A 282 -3.25 -7.71 -3.72
CA THR A 282 -2.04 -6.90 -3.51
C THR A 282 -1.46 -7.04 -2.09
N SER A 283 -2.20 -7.60 -1.15
CA SER A 283 -1.75 -7.77 0.24
C SER A 283 -0.55 -8.71 0.36
N ASP A 284 0.45 -8.32 1.14
CA ASP A 284 1.59 -9.18 1.51
C ASP A 284 1.23 -10.08 2.70
N GLU A 285 0.38 -9.57 3.59
CA GLU A 285 -0.13 -10.29 4.75
C GLU A 285 -1.62 -10.07 4.93
N ILE A 286 -2.35 -11.15 5.26
CA ILE A 286 -3.77 -11.06 5.52
C ILE A 286 -4.09 -11.69 6.88
N PHE A 287 -4.73 -10.90 7.75
CA PHE A 287 -5.22 -11.34 9.05
C PHE A 287 -6.73 -11.56 8.96
N ILE A 288 -7.15 -12.84 9.01
CA ILE A 288 -8.57 -13.20 9.03
C ILE A 288 -9.01 -13.30 10.50
N VAL A 289 -9.85 -12.35 10.93
CA VAL A 289 -10.29 -12.23 12.32
C VAL A 289 -11.64 -12.92 12.48
N PHE A 290 -11.74 -13.86 13.42
CA PHE A 290 -12.95 -14.62 13.69
C PHE A 290 -13.16 -14.86 15.19
N GLU A 291 -14.38 -15.16 15.57
CA GLU A 291 -14.74 -15.56 16.95
C GLU A 291 -14.86 -17.07 17.05
N LEU A 292 -14.66 -17.60 18.27
CA LEU A 292 -14.75 -19.04 18.55
C LEU A 292 -16.22 -19.48 18.69
N ASN A 293 -17.00 -19.30 17.62
CA ASN A 293 -18.35 -19.82 17.47
C ASN A 293 -18.50 -20.44 16.07
N VAL A 294 -19.44 -21.34 15.92
CA VAL A 294 -19.62 -22.14 14.71
C VAL A 294 -19.85 -21.28 13.47
N ALA A 295 -20.67 -20.22 13.60
CA ALA A 295 -20.98 -19.33 12.47
C ALA A 295 -19.72 -18.60 11.95
N SER A 296 -18.97 -17.99 12.86
CA SER A 296 -17.75 -17.24 12.53
C SER A 296 -16.66 -18.18 12.00
N LEU A 297 -16.51 -19.37 12.57
CA LEU A 297 -15.57 -20.39 12.07
C LEU A 297 -15.90 -20.81 10.63
N ARG A 298 -17.19 -21.04 10.34
CA ARG A 298 -17.64 -21.42 8.99
C ARG A 298 -17.33 -20.32 7.97
N GLN A 299 -17.61 -19.06 8.33
CA GLN A 299 -17.35 -17.92 7.46
C GLN A 299 -15.83 -17.69 7.30
N GLY A 300 -15.07 -17.80 8.38
CA GLY A 300 -13.60 -17.70 8.34
C GLY A 300 -12.98 -18.77 7.43
N LYS A 301 -13.49 -20.01 7.49
CA LYS A 301 -13.01 -21.07 6.61
C LYS A 301 -13.33 -20.79 5.15
N ARG A 302 -14.53 -20.26 4.85
CA ARG A 302 -14.93 -19.87 3.49
C ARG A 302 -14.01 -18.77 2.96
N LEU A 303 -13.75 -17.74 3.78
CA LEU A 303 -12.88 -16.62 3.43
C LEU A 303 -11.43 -17.09 3.21
N TYR A 304 -10.91 -17.92 4.10
CA TYR A 304 -9.56 -18.51 3.96
C TYR A 304 -9.44 -19.27 2.64
N LYS A 305 -10.46 -20.08 2.30
CA LYS A 305 -10.47 -20.84 1.04
C LYS A 305 -10.48 -19.88 -0.16
N LYS A 306 -11.36 -18.85 -0.15
CA LYS A 306 -11.43 -17.83 -1.20
C LYS A 306 -10.06 -17.17 -1.44
N ILE A 307 -9.38 -16.76 -0.37
CA ILE A 307 -8.07 -16.10 -0.48
C ILE A 307 -7.01 -17.08 -1.01
N ARG A 308 -7.05 -18.35 -0.58
CA ARG A 308 -6.15 -19.39 -1.10
C ARG A 308 -6.40 -19.66 -2.59
N GLU A 309 -7.63 -19.63 -3.04
CA GLU A 309 -7.98 -19.78 -4.46
C GLU A 309 -7.49 -18.59 -5.28
N LEU A 310 -7.56 -17.38 -4.70
CA LEU A 310 -7.12 -16.15 -5.36
C LEU A 310 -5.59 -16.02 -5.44
N ARG A 311 -4.87 -16.43 -4.39
CA ARG A 311 -3.43 -16.13 -4.21
C ARG A 311 -2.54 -17.35 -4.04
N GLY A 312 -3.09 -18.54 -3.95
CA GLY A 312 -2.30 -19.75 -3.68
C GLY A 312 -1.52 -19.61 -2.35
N ASN A 313 -0.25 -19.98 -2.37
CA ASN A 313 0.65 -19.86 -1.22
C ASN A 313 1.52 -18.60 -1.24
N ALA A 314 1.28 -17.70 -2.20
CA ALA A 314 2.08 -16.47 -2.37
C ALA A 314 1.83 -15.43 -1.26
N VAL A 315 0.70 -15.54 -0.55
CA VAL A 315 0.35 -14.59 0.53
C VAL A 315 0.41 -15.25 1.90
N SER A 316 0.96 -14.54 2.88
CA SER A 316 0.94 -14.97 4.28
C SER A 316 -0.46 -14.75 4.88
N ILE A 317 -1.13 -15.81 5.36
CA ILE A 317 -2.43 -15.71 6.00
C ILE A 317 -2.30 -16.11 7.46
N THR A 318 -2.65 -15.20 8.36
CA THR A 318 -2.73 -15.47 9.80
C THR A 318 -4.22 -15.49 10.21
N LEU A 319 -4.63 -16.58 10.79
CA LEU A 319 -5.97 -16.76 11.35
C LEU A 319 -5.97 -16.26 12.79
N VAL A 320 -6.84 -15.30 13.13
CA VAL A 320 -6.87 -14.68 14.47
C VAL A 320 -8.19 -15.02 15.17
N ALA A 321 -8.09 -15.93 16.14
CA ALA A 321 -9.20 -16.24 17.07
C ALA A 321 -9.30 -15.10 18.09
N ASN A 322 -10.16 -14.12 17.79
CA ASN A 322 -10.32 -12.94 18.64
C ASN A 322 -11.35 -13.18 19.74
N LYS A 323 -11.39 -12.28 20.71
CA LYS A 323 -12.30 -12.32 21.88
C LYS A 323 -12.20 -13.65 22.64
N HIS A 324 -10.97 -14.21 22.70
CA HIS A 324 -10.73 -15.50 23.35
C HIS A 324 -10.93 -15.36 24.88
N LYS A 325 -11.94 -16.05 25.41
CA LYS A 325 -12.19 -16.13 26.87
C LYS A 325 -11.41 -17.34 27.42
N ARG A 326 -10.51 -17.07 28.34
CA ARG A 326 -9.81 -18.12 29.07
C ARG A 326 -10.78 -18.72 30.10
N LYS A 327 -11.38 -19.84 29.76
CA LYS A 327 -12.16 -20.61 30.71
C LYS A 327 -11.21 -21.54 31.47
N TRP A 328 -11.41 -21.66 32.77
CA TRP A 328 -10.64 -22.59 33.61
C TRP A 328 -10.94 -24.05 33.22
N PHE A 329 -12.14 -24.31 32.65
CA PHE A 329 -12.53 -25.61 32.14
C PHE A 329 -13.36 -25.44 30.85
N GLY A 330 -13.02 -26.22 29.83
CA GLY A 330 -13.83 -26.37 28.61
C GLY A 330 -13.72 -25.25 27.60
N ASN A 331 -12.59 -25.18 26.86
CA ASN A 331 -12.56 -24.48 25.58
C ASN A 331 -13.29 -25.34 24.55
N HIS A 332 -14.30 -24.78 23.90
CA HIS A 332 -15.04 -25.49 22.85
C HIS A 332 -14.19 -25.84 21.62
N PHE A 333 -13.06 -25.14 21.42
CA PHE A 333 -12.14 -25.41 20.31
C PHE A 333 -10.69 -25.23 20.77
N SER A 334 -9.94 -26.30 20.77
CA SER A 334 -8.49 -26.27 20.98
C SER A 334 -7.77 -25.75 19.73
N ARG A 335 -6.52 -25.34 19.89
CA ARG A 335 -5.69 -24.90 18.75
C ARG A 335 -5.58 -26.00 17.69
N SER A 336 -5.37 -27.25 18.11
CA SER A 336 -5.25 -28.38 17.18
C SER A 336 -6.53 -28.64 16.39
N GLU A 337 -7.70 -28.45 17.01
CA GLU A 337 -8.99 -28.56 16.32
C GLU A 337 -9.17 -27.44 15.29
N LEU A 338 -8.78 -26.20 15.65
CA LEU A 338 -8.82 -25.08 14.71
C LEU A 338 -7.90 -25.34 13.52
N GLU A 339 -6.67 -25.84 13.76
CA GLU A 339 -5.72 -26.19 12.70
C GLU A 339 -6.29 -27.27 11.76
N LYS A 340 -7.03 -28.24 12.31
CA LYS A 340 -7.74 -29.25 11.51
C LYS A 340 -8.89 -28.65 10.71
N ILE A 341 -9.69 -27.76 11.34
CA ILE A 341 -10.84 -27.09 10.69
C ILE A 341 -10.39 -26.27 9.48
N PHE A 342 -9.36 -25.44 9.67
CA PHE A 342 -8.86 -24.55 8.63
C PHE A 342 -7.84 -25.21 7.68
N LYS A 343 -7.25 -26.33 8.09
CA LYS A 343 -6.10 -26.97 7.42
C LYS A 343 -4.94 -25.96 7.27
N ALA A 344 -4.67 -25.19 8.34
CA ALA A 344 -3.73 -24.08 8.33
C ALA A 344 -2.90 -24.06 9.62
N PRO A 345 -1.58 -23.85 9.54
CA PRO A 345 -0.70 -23.89 10.73
C PRO A 345 -0.64 -22.58 11.51
N HIS A 346 -1.00 -21.46 10.93
CA HIS A 346 -0.79 -20.14 11.53
C HIS A 346 -2.07 -19.60 12.17
N ILE A 347 -2.34 -20.06 13.41
CA ILE A 347 -3.48 -19.58 14.20
C ILE A 347 -2.93 -18.88 15.44
N LYS A 348 -3.32 -17.64 15.60
CA LYS A 348 -3.02 -16.82 16.79
C LYS A 348 -4.32 -16.55 17.53
N SER A 349 -4.24 -16.19 18.81
CA SER A 349 -5.42 -15.83 19.61
C SER A 349 -5.19 -14.52 20.33
N VAL A 350 -6.25 -13.71 20.42
CA VAL A 350 -6.25 -12.44 21.16
C VAL A 350 -7.32 -12.51 22.23
N ALA A 351 -6.93 -12.19 23.46
CA ALA A 351 -7.80 -12.24 24.62
C ALA A 351 -8.92 -11.21 24.53
N LEU A 352 -10.11 -11.59 24.98
CA LEU A 352 -11.20 -10.65 25.21
C LEU A 352 -10.87 -9.78 26.44
N ASP A 353 -10.89 -8.48 26.26
CA ASP A 353 -10.65 -7.51 27.33
C ASP A 353 -11.65 -6.35 27.18
N ASN A 354 -12.88 -6.61 27.61
CA ASN A 354 -13.98 -5.64 27.48
C ASN A 354 -13.67 -4.34 28.24
N ALA A 355 -13.12 -4.44 29.44
CA ALA A 355 -12.84 -3.26 30.26
C ALA A 355 -11.84 -2.33 29.56
N LEU A 356 -10.74 -2.90 29.07
CA LEU A 356 -9.71 -2.16 28.32
C LEU A 356 -10.29 -1.50 27.08
N LEU A 357 -11.03 -2.27 26.26
CA LEU A 357 -11.53 -1.79 24.97
C LEU A 357 -12.65 -0.75 25.15
N THR A 358 -13.52 -0.93 26.18
CA THR A 358 -14.55 0.07 26.49
C THR A 358 -13.90 1.39 26.95
N ASP A 359 -12.89 1.32 27.83
CA ASP A 359 -12.18 2.54 28.28
C ASP A 359 -11.46 3.23 27.11
N ALA A 360 -10.83 2.44 26.24
CA ALA A 360 -10.16 2.98 25.04
C ALA A 360 -11.16 3.74 24.16
N LEU A 361 -12.31 3.13 23.87
CA LEU A 361 -13.36 3.75 23.03
C LEU A 361 -13.94 5.01 23.69
N ASN A 362 -14.23 4.96 25.00
CA ASN A 362 -14.79 6.11 25.72
C ASN A 362 -13.84 7.30 25.78
N ARG A 363 -12.53 7.03 25.76
CA ARG A 363 -11.51 8.07 25.78
C ARG A 363 -10.99 8.42 24.38
N ALA A 364 -11.43 7.70 23.37
CA ALA A 364 -10.99 7.84 21.97
C ALA A 364 -9.45 7.75 21.82
N ILE A 365 -8.86 6.75 22.48
CA ILE A 365 -7.42 6.47 22.43
C ILE A 365 -7.18 4.98 22.15
N PRO A 366 -6.01 4.62 21.60
CA PRO A 366 -5.72 3.20 21.37
C PRO A 366 -5.65 2.41 22.68
N PRO A 367 -6.00 1.11 22.66
CA PRO A 367 -5.89 0.27 23.88
C PRO A 367 -4.50 0.27 24.52
N SER A 368 -3.45 0.50 23.75
CA SER A 368 -2.07 0.57 24.25
C SER A 368 -1.82 1.78 25.16
N GLU A 369 -2.58 2.86 24.98
CA GLU A 369 -2.49 4.07 25.82
C GLU A 369 -3.31 3.93 27.11
N VAL A 370 -4.30 3.04 27.15
CA VAL A 370 -5.04 2.73 28.37
C VAL A 370 -4.16 1.87 29.30
N ASP A 371 -3.71 0.72 28.83
CA ASP A 371 -2.78 -0.17 29.53
C ASP A 371 -1.94 -0.97 28.53
N GLY A 372 -0.73 -0.51 28.26
CA GLY A 372 0.21 -1.18 27.36
C GLY A 372 0.63 -2.59 27.81
N ARG A 373 0.37 -2.95 29.09
CA ARG A 373 0.69 -4.26 29.67
C ARG A 373 -0.51 -5.20 29.68
N ALA A 374 -1.68 -4.74 29.28
CA ALA A 374 -2.89 -5.57 29.20
C ALA A 374 -2.67 -6.80 28.32
N ARG A 375 -3.41 -7.85 28.59
CA ARG A 375 -3.28 -9.13 27.88
C ARG A 375 -3.55 -8.95 26.37
N PHE A 376 -4.57 -8.19 26.03
CA PHE A 376 -4.90 -7.86 24.64
C PHE A 376 -3.66 -7.31 23.90
N ASN A 377 -3.01 -6.31 24.48
CA ASN A 377 -1.83 -5.66 23.89
C ASN A 377 -0.62 -6.60 23.81
N LYS A 378 -0.43 -7.48 24.80
CA LYS A 378 0.63 -8.51 24.75
C LYS A 378 0.39 -9.53 23.64
N ASP A 379 -0.85 -9.98 23.48
CA ASP A 379 -1.22 -10.94 22.43
C ASP A 379 -1.05 -10.31 21.04
N LEU A 380 -1.46 -9.03 20.88
CA LEU A 380 -1.25 -8.28 19.65
C LEU A 380 0.25 -8.17 19.30
N LYS A 381 1.06 -7.70 20.26
CA LYS A 381 2.53 -7.56 20.06
C LYS A 381 3.18 -8.89 19.64
N ARG A 382 2.71 -10.01 20.23
CA ARG A 382 3.22 -11.34 19.91
C ARG A 382 2.90 -11.74 18.45
N MET A 383 1.83 -11.22 17.85
CA MET A 383 1.52 -11.51 16.45
C MET A 383 2.57 -10.93 15.49
N PHE A 384 3.20 -9.82 15.89
CA PHE A 384 4.17 -9.10 15.06
C PHE A 384 5.64 -9.35 15.44
N LYS A 385 5.91 -9.91 16.62
CA LYS A 385 7.29 -10.03 17.15
C LYS A 385 8.21 -10.83 16.22
N GLU A 386 7.79 -12.01 15.80
CA GLU A 386 8.58 -12.88 14.92
C GLU A 386 8.99 -12.15 13.64
N ARG A 387 8.13 -11.29 13.14
CA ARG A 387 8.29 -10.56 11.88
C ARG A 387 9.14 -9.29 12.00
N LEU A 388 9.08 -8.63 13.17
CA LEU A 388 9.96 -7.48 13.43
C LEU A 388 11.40 -7.96 13.59
N ASP A 389 11.59 -9.14 14.15
CA ASP A 389 12.92 -9.75 14.33
C ASP A 389 13.52 -10.16 12.95
N ASP A 390 12.69 -10.61 12.00
CA ASP A 390 13.12 -10.95 10.64
C ASP A 390 13.48 -9.71 9.81
N ALA A 391 12.77 -8.60 10.00
CA ALA A 391 13.05 -7.34 9.29
C ALA A 391 14.33 -6.65 9.80
N ALA A 392 14.83 -7.05 10.99
CA ALA A 392 16.04 -6.51 11.58
C ALA A 392 17.32 -7.30 11.20
N ARG A 393 17.19 -8.39 10.44
CA ARG A 393 18.29 -9.22 9.92
C ARG A 393 18.57 -8.90 8.46
#